data_99444e19e3f624ee24ea1de71d9075c7
#
_entry.id   99444e19e3f624ee24ea1de71d9075c7
#
_cell.length_a   1.000
_cell.length_b   1.000
_cell.length_c   1.000
_cell.angle_alpha   90.00
_cell.angle_beta   90.00
_cell.angle_gamma   90.00
#
_symmetry.space_group_name_H-M   'P 1'
#
loop_
_entity.id
_entity.type
_entity.pdbx_description
1 polymer ?
#
loop_
_entity_poly.entity_id
_entity_poly.type
_entity_poly.pdbx_seq_one_letter_code
_entity_poly.pdbx_strand_id
1 'polypeptide(L)'
;MKYNVEKDSKKFYFWKQEDYSKYRPTYPTELFDFLSKEYNMKNKIIVELGAGTGKFSKIASSYCKQIYYVEPNIDMINKGKEYCNDCDNIVYINKSAESTGLPENSVDIVFAVQSFHWFDKQKLKQEVNKILQSNGDFAIVWNDWEDENNEFSKEYFKYISSWNTKLTGKTYQHKNVDDRKKFFKNSEYKTYTFIHSKDYTIDMLIGLSKSLSYAPKEDSEYYDEFINGIITIFNKYKKDDIVRFDFHTEMFIGKI
;
A
#
# COMPACT_ATOMS: atom_id res chain seq x y z
N MET A 1 23.30 10.76 14.33
CA MET A 1 22.97 9.34 14.51
C MET A 1 22.47 8.78 13.18
N LYS A 2 23.14 7.77 12.61
CA LYS A 2 22.66 7.14 11.36
C LYS A 2 21.40 6.33 11.68
N TYR A 3 20.27 6.72 11.13
CA TYR A 3 19.01 5.98 11.25
C TYR A 3 19.15 4.60 10.56
N ASN A 4 19.01 3.54 11.33
CA ASN A 4 19.00 2.16 10.81
C ASN A 4 17.55 1.78 10.53
N VAL A 5 17.12 1.99 9.28
CA VAL A 5 15.73 1.80 8.81
C VAL A 5 15.23 0.35 9.00
N GLU A 6 16.11 -0.65 9.01
CA GLU A 6 15.73 -2.06 9.14
C GLU A 6 15.37 -2.48 10.58
N LYS A 7 15.96 -1.85 11.60
CA LYS A 7 15.66 -2.17 13.01
C LYS A 7 14.48 -1.38 13.58
N ASP A 8 14.15 -0.25 12.99
CA ASP A 8 13.14 0.68 13.51
C ASP A 8 11.79 0.61 12.76
N SER A 9 11.63 -0.23 11.74
CA SER A 9 10.37 -0.32 10.97
C SER A 9 9.16 -0.58 11.88
N LYS A 10 9.29 -1.42 12.91
CA LYS A 10 8.23 -1.68 13.89
C LYS A 10 7.86 -0.46 14.75
N LYS A 11 8.84 0.38 15.11
CA LYS A 11 8.61 1.62 15.87
C LYS A 11 8.14 2.78 14.98
N PHE A 12 8.56 2.78 13.72
CA PHE A 12 8.34 3.89 12.79
C PHE A 12 6.86 4.07 12.42
N TYR A 13 6.10 2.96 12.27
CA TYR A 13 4.67 3.00 11.97
C TYR A 13 3.80 3.44 13.16
N PHE A 14 4.28 3.35 14.37
CA PHE A 14 3.49 3.65 15.58
C PHE A 14 3.01 5.12 15.66
N TRP A 15 3.83 6.08 15.22
CA TRP A 15 3.55 7.52 15.38
C TRP A 15 2.72 8.15 14.25
N LYS A 16 2.55 7.46 13.12
CA LYS A 16 1.91 8.00 11.90
C LYS A 16 0.63 7.27 11.48
N GLN A 17 0.13 6.39 12.32
CA GLN A 17 -0.97 5.48 11.97
C GLN A 17 -2.30 6.18 11.71
N GLU A 18 -2.61 7.26 12.44
CA GLU A 18 -3.86 8.01 12.25
C GLU A 18 -3.86 8.77 10.93
N ASP A 19 -2.79 9.51 10.64
CA ASP A 19 -2.62 10.22 9.37
C ASP A 19 -2.58 9.24 8.19
N TYR A 20 -1.93 8.09 8.36
CA TYR A 20 -1.85 7.05 7.33
C TYR A 20 -3.25 6.50 6.97
N SER A 21 -4.07 6.14 7.95
CA SER A 21 -5.41 5.61 7.70
C SER A 21 -6.36 6.66 7.13
N LYS A 22 -6.24 7.90 7.57
CA LYS A 22 -7.17 8.98 7.22
C LYS A 22 -6.89 9.60 5.84
N TYR A 23 -5.63 9.85 5.52
CA TYR A 23 -5.27 10.68 4.37
C TYR A 23 -4.77 9.92 3.15
N ARG A 24 -4.19 8.73 3.34
CA ARG A 24 -3.77 7.90 2.21
C ARG A 24 -4.97 7.51 1.33
N PRO A 25 -4.79 7.43 -0.01
CA PRO A 25 -5.87 7.02 -0.89
C PRO A 25 -6.35 5.60 -0.58
N THR A 26 -7.59 5.32 -0.92
CA THR A 26 -8.17 3.99 -1.00
C THR A 26 -7.90 3.39 -2.38
N TYR A 27 -8.49 2.25 -2.68
CA TYR A 27 -8.42 1.61 -3.99
C TYR A 27 -9.72 1.83 -4.75
N PRO A 28 -9.67 1.98 -6.10
CA PRO A 28 -10.87 2.18 -6.91
C PRO A 28 -11.74 0.92 -6.92
N THR A 29 -13.06 1.11 -6.93
CA THR A 29 -14.05 0.02 -7.01
C THR A 29 -13.90 -0.79 -8.29
N GLU A 30 -13.47 -0.14 -9.37
CA GLU A 30 -13.22 -0.74 -10.69
C GLU A 30 -12.20 -1.89 -10.63
N LEU A 31 -11.21 -1.82 -9.72
CA LEU A 31 -10.29 -2.92 -9.46
C LEU A 31 -11.04 -4.17 -8.97
N PHE A 32 -11.96 -4.00 -8.03
CA PHE A 32 -12.71 -5.11 -7.42
C PHE A 32 -13.80 -5.65 -8.34
N ASP A 33 -14.45 -4.78 -9.10
CA ASP A 33 -15.39 -5.18 -10.16
C ASP A 33 -14.69 -6.01 -11.23
N PHE A 34 -13.50 -5.59 -11.65
CA PHE A 34 -12.65 -6.34 -12.56
C PHE A 34 -12.26 -7.71 -11.99
N LEU A 35 -11.79 -7.77 -10.74
CA LEU A 35 -11.44 -9.01 -10.07
C LEU A 35 -12.66 -9.95 -9.91
N SER A 36 -13.84 -9.41 -9.66
CA SER A 36 -15.07 -10.18 -9.60
C SER A 36 -15.41 -10.80 -10.94
N LYS A 37 -15.29 -10.05 -12.02
CA LYS A 37 -15.64 -10.48 -13.38
C LYS A 37 -14.63 -11.46 -13.94
N GLU A 38 -13.35 -11.12 -13.91
CA GLU A 38 -12.30 -11.87 -14.62
C GLU A 38 -11.72 -13.03 -13.78
N TYR A 39 -11.78 -12.91 -12.44
CA TYR A 39 -11.20 -13.89 -11.51
C TYR A 39 -12.26 -14.59 -10.63
N ASN A 40 -13.57 -14.30 -10.83
CA ASN A 40 -14.68 -14.85 -10.02
C ASN A 40 -14.45 -14.67 -8.50
N MET A 41 -13.93 -13.49 -8.11
CA MET A 41 -13.46 -13.23 -6.75
C MET A 41 -14.53 -13.47 -5.68
N LYS A 42 -15.82 -13.30 -6.01
CA LYS A 42 -16.96 -13.48 -5.08
C LYS A 42 -16.98 -14.85 -4.41
N ASN A 43 -16.50 -15.89 -5.07
CA ASN A 43 -16.48 -17.25 -4.54
C ASN A 43 -15.11 -17.66 -3.98
N LYS A 44 -14.15 -16.73 -3.93
CA LYS A 44 -12.76 -17.00 -3.59
C LYS A 44 -12.45 -16.75 -2.13
N ILE A 45 -11.53 -17.54 -1.60
CA ILE A 45 -10.82 -17.29 -0.36
C ILE A 45 -9.52 -16.58 -0.73
N ILE A 46 -9.33 -15.39 -0.22
CA ILE A 46 -8.16 -14.57 -0.54
C ILE A 46 -7.32 -14.30 0.70
N VAL A 47 -6.06 -13.93 0.49
CA VAL A 47 -5.13 -13.47 1.53
C VAL A 47 -4.62 -12.09 1.16
N GLU A 48 -4.61 -11.16 2.09
CA GLU A 48 -3.83 -9.93 2.00
C GLU A 48 -2.62 -10.03 2.92
N LEU A 49 -1.41 -9.97 2.34
CA LEU A 49 -0.14 -10.02 3.05
C LEU A 49 0.38 -8.62 3.36
N GLY A 50 0.64 -8.35 4.64
CA GLY A 50 1.01 -7.00 5.11
C GLY A 50 -0.18 -6.05 5.00
N ALA A 51 -1.34 -6.45 5.51
CA ALA A 51 -2.62 -5.76 5.31
C ALA A 51 -2.69 -4.36 5.99
N GLY A 52 -1.75 -4.06 6.89
CA GLY A 52 -1.61 -2.73 7.50
C GLY A 52 -2.85 -2.31 8.28
N THR A 53 -3.53 -1.24 7.83
CA THR A 53 -4.77 -0.73 8.44
C THR A 53 -6.05 -1.21 7.74
N GLY A 54 -5.96 -2.16 6.81
CA GLY A 54 -7.11 -2.84 6.20
C GLY A 54 -7.81 -2.11 5.06
N LYS A 55 -7.20 -1.11 4.45
CA LYS A 55 -7.84 -0.32 3.38
C LYS A 55 -8.27 -1.15 2.17
N PHE A 56 -7.46 -2.11 1.76
CA PHE A 56 -7.81 -3.03 0.69
C PHE A 56 -8.82 -4.07 1.19
N SER A 57 -8.54 -4.71 2.33
CA SER A 57 -9.42 -5.73 2.92
C SER A 57 -10.85 -5.23 3.14
N LYS A 58 -11.02 -3.97 3.57
CA LYS A 58 -12.35 -3.34 3.76
C LYS A 58 -13.20 -3.40 2.51
N ILE A 59 -12.64 -3.00 1.36
CA ILE A 59 -13.37 -3.01 0.09
C ILE A 59 -13.50 -4.45 -0.43
N ALA A 60 -12.40 -5.21 -0.41
CA ALA A 60 -12.35 -6.58 -0.92
C ALA A 60 -13.33 -7.51 -0.19
N SER A 61 -13.68 -7.25 1.08
CA SER A 61 -14.62 -8.07 1.86
C SER A 61 -15.98 -8.19 1.19
N SER A 62 -16.47 -7.14 0.54
CA SER A 62 -17.75 -7.16 -0.20
C SER A 62 -17.69 -7.96 -1.51
N TYR A 63 -16.49 -8.30 -1.97
CA TYR A 63 -16.25 -8.92 -3.27
C TYR A 63 -15.74 -10.36 -3.20
N CYS A 64 -15.48 -10.91 -2.03
CA CYS A 64 -14.94 -12.25 -1.88
C CYS A 64 -15.71 -13.07 -0.83
N LYS A 65 -15.47 -14.40 -0.82
CA LYS A 65 -16.06 -15.30 0.17
C LYS A 65 -15.45 -15.09 1.55
N GLN A 66 -14.13 -14.95 1.63
CA GLN A 66 -13.38 -14.80 2.87
C GLN A 66 -12.02 -14.14 2.60
N ILE A 67 -11.55 -13.35 3.57
CA ILE A 67 -10.21 -12.76 3.59
C ILE A 67 -9.43 -13.27 4.80
N TYR A 68 -8.23 -13.77 4.57
CA TYR A 68 -7.19 -13.86 5.58
C TYR A 68 -6.36 -12.57 5.57
N TYR A 69 -6.49 -11.80 6.63
CA TYR A 69 -5.79 -10.54 6.86
C TYR A 69 -4.50 -10.82 7.63
N VAL A 70 -3.35 -10.87 6.96
CA VAL A 70 -2.06 -11.21 7.57
C VAL A 70 -1.26 -9.93 7.80
N GLU A 71 -0.95 -9.66 9.06
CA GLU A 71 -0.19 -8.47 9.47
C GLU A 71 0.65 -8.79 10.73
N PRO A 72 1.98 -8.56 10.73
CA PRO A 72 2.82 -8.86 11.90
C PRO A 72 2.68 -7.84 13.03
N ASN A 73 2.19 -6.63 12.75
CA ASN A 73 2.05 -5.57 13.76
C ASN A 73 0.65 -5.61 14.38
N ILE A 74 0.58 -5.94 15.68
CA ILE A 74 -0.68 -6.05 16.40
C ILE A 74 -1.45 -4.72 16.47
N ASP A 75 -0.77 -3.57 16.52
CA ASP A 75 -1.44 -2.26 16.57
C ASP A 75 -2.11 -1.94 15.23
N MET A 76 -1.50 -2.35 14.10
CA MET A 76 -2.12 -2.27 12.78
C MET A 76 -3.34 -3.18 12.67
N ILE A 77 -3.26 -4.40 13.21
CA ILE A 77 -4.42 -5.31 13.26
C ILE A 77 -5.57 -4.69 14.07
N ASN A 78 -5.29 -4.10 15.22
CA ASN A 78 -6.33 -3.48 16.05
C ASN A 78 -7.03 -2.33 15.30
N LYS A 79 -6.28 -1.48 14.62
CA LYS A 79 -6.85 -0.45 13.74
C LYS A 79 -7.59 -1.03 12.55
N GLY A 80 -7.09 -2.10 11.96
CA GLY A 80 -7.77 -2.81 10.88
C GLY A 80 -9.12 -3.39 11.35
N LYS A 81 -9.19 -3.91 12.57
CA LYS A 81 -10.46 -4.38 13.16
C LYS A 81 -11.46 -3.25 13.37
N GLU A 82 -10.99 -2.09 13.85
CA GLU A 82 -11.84 -0.90 14.00
C GLU A 82 -12.33 -0.40 12.64
N TYR A 83 -11.45 -0.34 11.65
CA TYR A 83 -11.76 0.12 10.29
C TYR A 83 -12.69 -0.82 9.53
N CYS A 84 -12.56 -2.13 9.73
CA CYS A 84 -13.34 -3.18 9.09
C CYS A 84 -14.42 -3.78 10.01
N ASN A 85 -14.92 -3.03 10.99
CA ASN A 85 -15.84 -3.51 12.02
C ASN A 85 -17.21 -4.01 11.52
N ASP A 86 -17.55 -3.68 10.28
CA ASP A 86 -18.77 -4.09 9.57
C ASP A 86 -18.50 -5.21 8.53
N CYS A 87 -17.32 -5.83 8.57
CA CYS A 87 -16.93 -6.90 7.65
C CYS A 87 -16.91 -8.24 8.40
N ASP A 88 -17.84 -9.15 8.08
CA ASP A 88 -18.03 -10.42 8.80
C ASP A 88 -17.13 -11.56 8.29
N ASN A 89 -16.46 -11.39 7.13
CA ASN A 89 -15.70 -12.43 6.46
C ASN A 89 -14.18 -12.24 6.52
N ILE A 90 -13.68 -11.44 7.47
CA ILE A 90 -12.25 -11.20 7.67
C ILE A 90 -11.72 -12.01 8.84
N VAL A 91 -10.69 -12.83 8.60
CA VAL A 91 -9.94 -13.57 9.62
C VAL A 91 -8.59 -12.92 9.82
N TYR A 92 -8.35 -12.37 11.00
CA TYR A 92 -7.11 -11.68 11.34
C TYR A 92 -6.02 -12.63 11.81
N ILE A 93 -4.82 -12.53 11.22
CA ILE A 93 -3.67 -13.39 11.51
C ILE A 93 -2.48 -12.50 11.87
N ASN A 94 -2.04 -12.56 13.13
CA ASN A 94 -0.87 -11.82 13.60
C ASN A 94 0.40 -12.61 13.34
N LYS A 95 0.84 -12.63 12.07
CA LYS A 95 2.06 -13.30 11.60
C LYS A 95 2.70 -12.56 10.44
N SER A 96 3.95 -12.92 10.12
CA SER A 96 4.62 -12.39 8.94
C SER A 96 4.10 -13.04 7.65
N ALA A 97 4.29 -12.35 6.53
CA ALA A 97 3.92 -12.84 5.20
C ALA A 97 4.70 -14.11 4.80
N GLU A 98 5.90 -14.28 5.34
CA GLU A 98 6.78 -15.41 5.08
C GLU A 98 6.44 -16.67 5.90
N SER A 99 5.49 -16.55 6.85
CA SER A 99 5.09 -17.66 7.74
C SER A 99 3.68 -17.40 8.28
N THR A 100 2.68 -17.50 7.41
CA THR A 100 1.28 -17.17 7.73
C THR A 100 0.63 -18.17 8.67
N GLY A 101 1.07 -19.44 8.62
CA GLY A 101 0.46 -20.56 9.34
C GLY A 101 -0.86 -21.02 8.72
N LEU A 102 -1.18 -20.59 7.51
CA LEU A 102 -2.34 -21.08 6.77
C LEU A 102 -2.10 -22.52 6.28
N PRO A 103 -3.19 -23.31 6.15
CA PRO A 103 -3.09 -24.64 5.57
C PRO A 103 -2.56 -24.63 4.13
N GLU A 104 -1.98 -25.73 3.71
CA GLU A 104 -1.56 -25.93 2.32
C GLU A 104 -2.78 -25.94 1.38
N ASN A 105 -2.61 -25.38 0.17
CA ASN A 105 -3.64 -25.37 -0.88
C ASN A 105 -5.01 -24.83 -0.41
N SER A 106 -5.01 -23.83 0.47
CA SER A 106 -6.23 -23.32 1.13
C SER A 106 -6.77 -22.01 0.57
N VAL A 107 -5.99 -21.32 -0.28
CA VAL A 107 -6.36 -19.98 -0.77
C VAL A 107 -6.31 -19.89 -2.29
N ASP A 108 -7.20 -19.10 -2.85
CA ASP A 108 -7.35 -18.94 -4.29
C ASP A 108 -6.49 -17.81 -4.86
N ILE A 109 -6.39 -16.68 -4.14
CA ILE A 109 -5.60 -15.53 -4.57
C ILE A 109 -4.88 -14.95 -3.37
N VAL A 110 -3.58 -14.68 -3.53
CA VAL A 110 -2.76 -13.97 -2.55
C VAL A 110 -2.44 -12.58 -3.08
N PHE A 111 -2.73 -11.57 -2.29
CA PHE A 111 -2.45 -10.17 -2.59
C PHE A 111 -1.31 -9.64 -1.71
N ALA A 112 -0.37 -8.91 -2.33
CA ALA A 112 0.61 -8.06 -1.67
C ALA A 112 0.33 -6.61 -2.08
N VAL A 113 -0.40 -5.88 -1.22
CA VAL A 113 -0.90 -4.54 -1.52
C VAL A 113 -0.05 -3.50 -0.83
N GLN A 114 0.71 -2.70 -1.57
CA GLN A 114 1.67 -1.72 -1.04
C GLN A 114 2.70 -2.31 -0.06
N SER A 115 2.87 -3.61 -0.05
CA SER A 115 3.66 -4.33 0.98
C SER A 115 4.80 -5.18 0.41
N PHE A 116 4.74 -5.55 -0.86
CA PHE A 116 5.68 -6.50 -1.49
C PHE A 116 7.17 -6.16 -1.26
N HIS A 117 7.54 -4.89 -1.23
CA HIS A 117 8.93 -4.43 -1.04
C HIS A 117 9.50 -4.72 0.35
N TRP A 118 8.66 -5.00 1.35
CA TRP A 118 9.08 -5.33 2.72
C TRP A 118 9.49 -6.78 2.92
N PHE A 119 9.05 -7.67 2.02
CA PHE A 119 9.16 -9.11 2.20
C PHE A 119 10.51 -9.67 1.75
N ASP A 120 10.96 -10.72 2.43
CA ASP A 120 11.99 -11.63 1.92
C ASP A 120 11.40 -12.44 0.75
N LYS A 121 11.83 -12.13 -0.47
CA LYS A 121 11.23 -12.69 -1.70
C LYS A 121 11.34 -14.21 -1.79
N GLN A 122 12.42 -14.77 -1.28
CA GLN A 122 12.65 -16.21 -1.33
C GLN A 122 11.71 -16.95 -0.37
N LYS A 123 11.64 -16.50 0.88
CA LYS A 123 10.74 -17.09 1.89
C LYS A 123 9.28 -16.85 1.56
N LEU A 124 8.95 -15.65 1.09
CA LEU A 124 7.60 -15.33 0.64
C LEU A 124 7.15 -16.28 -0.47
N LYS A 125 8.01 -16.54 -1.47
CA LYS A 125 7.67 -17.45 -2.57
C LYS A 125 7.40 -18.86 -2.09
N GLN A 126 8.16 -19.34 -1.10
CA GLN A 126 7.93 -20.65 -0.47
C GLN A 126 6.58 -20.71 0.25
N GLU A 127 6.27 -19.70 1.07
CA GLU A 127 5.00 -19.66 1.80
C GLU A 127 3.81 -19.52 0.85
N VAL A 128 3.89 -18.63 -0.16
CA VAL A 128 2.80 -18.43 -1.11
C VAL A 128 2.56 -19.69 -1.95
N ASN A 129 3.62 -20.38 -2.43
CA ASN A 129 3.48 -21.66 -3.12
C ASN A 129 2.82 -22.74 -2.25
N LYS A 130 3.08 -22.72 -0.95
CA LYS A 130 2.49 -23.68 -0.01
C LYS A 130 0.99 -23.45 0.19
N ILE A 131 0.58 -22.20 0.37
CA ILE A 131 -0.82 -21.88 0.72
C ILE A 131 -1.75 -21.74 -0.48
N LEU A 132 -1.24 -21.40 -1.68
CA LEU A 132 -2.02 -21.30 -2.90
C LEU A 132 -2.54 -22.65 -3.37
N GLN A 133 -3.78 -22.68 -3.81
CA GLN A 133 -4.31 -23.80 -4.58
C GLN A 133 -3.56 -23.93 -5.91
N SER A 134 -3.61 -25.12 -6.54
CA SER A 134 -2.90 -25.43 -7.80
C SER A 134 -3.19 -24.42 -8.93
N ASN A 135 -4.39 -23.87 -8.96
CA ASN A 135 -4.82 -22.86 -9.93
C ASN A 135 -4.89 -21.44 -9.33
N GLY A 136 -4.30 -21.25 -8.13
CA GLY A 136 -4.29 -19.96 -7.45
C GLY A 136 -3.42 -18.93 -8.16
N ASP A 137 -3.66 -17.66 -7.89
CA ASP A 137 -2.93 -16.52 -8.42
C ASP A 137 -2.27 -15.70 -7.32
N PHE A 138 -1.13 -15.10 -7.64
CA PHE A 138 -0.49 -14.09 -6.80
C PHE A 138 -0.63 -12.72 -7.47
N ALA A 139 -1.02 -11.71 -6.70
CA ALA A 139 -1.18 -10.35 -7.17
C ALA A 139 -0.37 -9.36 -6.35
N ILE A 140 0.36 -8.49 -7.03
CA ILE A 140 1.01 -7.31 -6.44
C ILE A 140 0.19 -6.10 -6.85
N VAL A 141 -0.24 -5.28 -5.86
CA VAL A 141 -1.02 -4.07 -6.12
C VAL A 141 -0.27 -2.85 -5.59
N TRP A 142 -0.10 -1.87 -6.44
CA TRP A 142 0.48 -0.57 -6.10
C TRP A 142 -0.51 0.54 -6.40
N ASN A 143 -0.59 1.51 -5.52
CA ASN A 143 -1.32 2.74 -5.74
C ASN A 143 -0.29 3.86 -5.91
N ASP A 144 -0.03 4.18 -7.16
CA ASP A 144 0.93 5.21 -7.54
C ASP A 144 0.22 6.56 -7.71
N TRP A 145 0.85 7.60 -7.30
CA TRP A 145 0.33 8.97 -7.31
C TRP A 145 1.28 9.96 -7.99
N GLU A 146 2.39 9.48 -8.53
CA GLU A 146 3.26 10.26 -9.38
C GLU A 146 2.66 10.29 -10.80
N ASP A 147 2.14 11.43 -11.18
CA ASP A 147 1.63 11.68 -12.52
C ASP A 147 2.48 12.77 -13.20
N GLU A 148 3.25 12.37 -14.20
CA GLU A 148 4.09 13.27 -14.97
C GLU A 148 3.28 14.26 -15.83
N ASN A 149 2.00 14.00 -16.06
CA ASN A 149 1.10 14.88 -16.82
C ASN A 149 0.42 15.93 -15.93
N ASN A 150 0.52 15.79 -14.61
CA ASN A 150 -0.05 16.72 -13.65
C ASN A 150 1.06 17.55 -12.98
N GLU A 151 1.16 18.83 -13.31
CA GLU A 151 2.21 19.73 -12.83
C GLU A 151 2.24 19.87 -11.31
N PHE A 152 1.06 19.84 -10.63
CA PHE A 152 1.00 19.81 -9.19
C PHE A 152 1.62 18.52 -8.63
N SER A 153 1.19 17.36 -9.14
CA SER A 153 1.70 16.05 -8.71
C SER A 153 3.23 15.98 -8.88
N LYS A 154 3.73 16.40 -10.04
CA LYS A 154 5.15 16.42 -10.37
C LYS A 154 5.98 17.30 -9.42
N GLU A 155 5.53 18.54 -9.15
CA GLU A 155 6.24 19.44 -8.23
C GLU A 155 6.17 18.94 -6.79
N TYR A 156 4.99 18.48 -6.35
CA TYR A 156 4.81 17.89 -5.02
C TYR A 156 5.72 16.66 -4.83
N PHE A 157 5.74 15.74 -5.79
CA PHE A 157 6.58 14.55 -5.75
C PHE A 157 8.07 14.89 -5.68
N LYS A 158 8.52 15.83 -6.52
CA LYS A 158 9.90 16.32 -6.49
C LYS A 158 10.26 16.88 -5.12
N TYR A 159 9.34 17.64 -4.51
CA TYR A 159 9.54 18.23 -3.19
C TYR A 159 9.65 17.15 -2.10
N ILE A 160 8.68 16.26 -1.98
CA ILE A 160 8.73 15.22 -0.93
C ILE A 160 9.90 14.25 -1.11
N SER A 161 10.28 13.94 -2.36
CA SER A 161 11.44 13.08 -2.66
C SER A 161 12.77 13.73 -2.26
N SER A 162 12.89 15.05 -2.37
CA SER A 162 14.07 15.79 -1.90
C SER A 162 14.28 15.62 -0.39
N TRP A 163 13.18 15.57 0.37
CA TRP A 163 13.21 15.33 1.81
C TRP A 163 13.63 13.90 2.17
N ASN A 164 13.20 12.91 1.39
CA ASN A 164 13.69 11.56 1.56
C ASN A 164 15.22 11.52 1.43
N THR A 165 15.76 12.12 0.38
CA THR A 165 17.22 12.19 0.16
C THR A 165 17.92 12.96 1.28
N LYS A 166 17.38 14.13 1.68
CA LYS A 166 17.94 15.00 2.76
C LYS A 166 18.03 14.25 4.10
N LEU A 167 16.99 13.52 4.47
CA LEU A 167 16.87 12.90 5.80
C LEU A 167 17.40 11.48 5.89
N THR A 168 17.33 10.69 4.81
CA THR A 168 17.71 9.27 4.82
C THR A 168 18.99 8.98 4.04
N GLY A 169 19.43 9.91 3.18
CA GLY A 169 20.52 9.69 2.23
C GLY A 169 20.17 8.72 1.10
N LYS A 170 18.90 8.29 1.00
CA LYS A 170 18.43 7.37 -0.03
C LYS A 170 17.61 8.13 -1.07
N THR A 171 17.94 7.96 -2.34
CA THR A 171 17.08 8.39 -3.44
C THR A 171 15.82 7.51 -3.42
N TYR A 172 14.66 8.10 -3.60
CA TYR A 172 13.42 7.34 -3.77
C TYR A 172 13.54 6.53 -5.06
N GLN A 173 13.66 5.21 -4.92
CA GLN A 173 13.66 4.31 -6.07
C GLN A 173 12.25 3.78 -6.25
N HIS A 174 11.58 4.27 -7.28
CA HIS A 174 10.36 3.65 -7.75
C HIS A 174 10.62 2.21 -8.18
N LYS A 175 9.88 1.29 -7.58
CA LYS A 175 9.57 -0.04 -8.10
C LYS A 175 10.78 -0.82 -8.65
N ASN A 176 11.31 -1.74 -7.88
CA ASN A 176 12.22 -2.73 -8.45
C ASN A 176 11.42 -3.69 -9.37
N VAL A 177 11.29 -3.28 -10.64
CA VAL A 177 10.55 -4.03 -11.69
C VAL A 177 11.12 -5.43 -11.85
N ASP A 178 12.45 -5.57 -11.71
CA ASP A 178 13.14 -6.85 -11.89
C ASP A 178 12.78 -7.87 -10.79
N ASP A 179 12.64 -7.43 -9.54
CA ASP A 179 12.24 -8.32 -8.46
C ASP A 179 10.81 -8.80 -8.62
N ARG A 180 9.91 -7.97 -9.15
CA ARG A 180 8.53 -8.38 -9.47
C ARG A 180 8.50 -9.43 -10.56
N LYS A 181 9.21 -9.19 -11.68
CA LYS A 181 9.29 -10.16 -12.79
C LYS A 181 9.78 -11.52 -12.32
N LYS A 182 10.88 -11.55 -11.56
CA LYS A 182 11.49 -12.79 -11.07
C LYS A 182 10.61 -13.56 -10.09
N PHE A 183 9.64 -12.90 -9.48
CA PHE A 183 8.75 -13.54 -8.51
C PHE A 183 7.71 -14.43 -9.19
N PHE A 184 7.20 -14.02 -10.34
CA PHE A 184 6.24 -14.81 -11.11
C PHE A 184 6.88 -15.98 -11.84
N LYS A 185 6.12 -17.06 -12.06
CA LYS A 185 6.56 -18.24 -12.80
C LYS A 185 6.92 -17.85 -14.24
N ASN A 186 8.10 -18.26 -14.72
CA ASN A 186 8.63 -17.90 -16.05
C ASN A 186 8.67 -16.39 -16.33
N SER A 187 8.60 -15.54 -15.29
CA SER A 187 8.46 -14.08 -15.44
C SER A 187 7.19 -13.65 -16.20
N GLU A 188 6.14 -14.47 -16.17
CA GLU A 188 4.86 -14.22 -16.86
C GLU A 188 3.80 -13.70 -15.89
N TYR A 189 3.25 -12.54 -16.17
CA TYR A 189 2.15 -11.92 -15.43
C TYR A 189 1.36 -10.97 -16.34
N LYS A 190 0.12 -10.72 -15.97
CA LYS A 190 -0.71 -9.69 -16.59
C LYS A 190 -0.61 -8.40 -15.78
N THR A 191 -0.69 -7.27 -16.46
CA THR A 191 -0.71 -5.94 -15.83
C THR A 191 -2.01 -5.24 -16.15
N TYR A 192 -2.61 -4.65 -15.12
CA TYR A 192 -3.83 -3.85 -15.25
C TYR A 192 -3.63 -2.55 -14.49
N THR A 193 -4.17 -1.46 -15.05
CA THR A 193 -4.10 -0.12 -14.44
C THR A 193 -5.51 0.44 -14.30
N PHE A 194 -5.82 0.94 -13.10
CA PHE A 194 -7.09 1.57 -12.77
C PHE A 194 -6.80 2.99 -12.30
N ILE A 195 -7.44 3.98 -12.93
CA ILE A 195 -7.22 5.39 -12.62
C ILE A 195 -8.37 5.87 -11.75
N HIS A 196 -8.05 6.58 -10.67
CA HIS A 196 -9.03 7.24 -9.83
C HIS A 196 -8.46 8.55 -9.28
N SER A 197 -9.33 9.52 -9.05
CA SER A 197 -8.92 10.85 -8.58
C SER A 197 -9.40 11.09 -7.15
N LYS A 198 -8.65 11.90 -6.42
CA LYS A 198 -9.03 12.38 -5.09
C LYS A 198 -8.63 13.84 -4.91
N ASP A 199 -9.58 14.62 -4.41
CA ASP A 199 -9.37 16.02 -4.06
C ASP A 199 -8.83 16.14 -2.64
N TYR A 200 -7.86 17.02 -2.45
CA TYR A 200 -7.21 17.28 -1.17
C TYR A 200 -7.31 18.76 -0.81
N THR A 201 -7.85 19.05 0.35
CA THR A 201 -7.69 20.35 1.01
C THR A 201 -6.26 20.47 1.56
N ILE A 202 -5.86 21.65 2.01
CA ILE A 202 -4.52 21.85 2.59
C ILE A 202 -4.29 20.95 3.82
N ASP A 203 -5.27 20.80 4.70
CA ASP A 203 -5.14 19.95 5.88
C ASP A 203 -4.98 18.47 5.50
N MET A 204 -5.71 18.01 4.49
CA MET A 204 -5.58 16.65 3.96
C MET A 204 -4.22 16.43 3.31
N LEU A 205 -3.69 17.42 2.59
CA LEU A 205 -2.37 17.31 1.94
C LEU A 205 -1.24 17.30 2.97
N ILE A 206 -1.34 18.14 4.01
CA ILE A 206 -0.40 18.11 5.15
C ILE A 206 -0.43 16.75 5.85
N GLY A 207 -1.62 16.22 6.16
CA GLY A 207 -1.78 14.93 6.79
C GLY A 207 -1.23 13.77 5.93
N LEU A 208 -1.48 13.82 4.61
CA LEU A 208 -0.89 12.88 3.65
C LEU A 208 0.65 12.94 3.70
N SER A 209 1.22 14.15 3.68
CA SER A 209 2.66 14.38 3.71
C SER A 209 3.29 13.92 5.02
N LYS A 210 2.65 14.17 6.15
CA LYS A 210 3.06 13.67 7.49
C LYS A 210 3.05 12.15 7.57
N SER A 211 2.19 11.47 6.80
CA SER A 211 2.11 10.00 6.75
C SER A 211 3.29 9.34 6.05
N LEU A 212 4.14 10.09 5.36
CA LEU A 212 5.32 9.55 4.68
C LEU A 212 6.36 9.05 5.70
N SER A 213 6.99 7.92 5.37
CA SER A 213 7.96 7.28 6.26
C SER A 213 9.16 8.18 6.60
N TYR A 214 9.51 9.08 5.72
CA TYR A 214 10.63 10.01 5.85
C TYR A 214 10.22 11.45 6.18
N ALA A 215 8.95 11.73 6.44
CA ALA A 215 8.54 13.08 6.83
C ALA A 215 9.16 13.48 8.19
N PRO A 216 9.65 14.72 8.34
CA PRO A 216 10.15 15.21 9.60
C PRO A 216 9.12 15.06 10.72
N LYS A 217 9.59 14.80 11.94
CA LYS A 217 8.74 14.80 13.14
C LYS A 217 8.40 16.24 13.53
N GLU A 218 7.31 16.43 14.25
CA GLU A 218 6.84 17.76 14.70
C GLU A 218 7.84 18.49 15.62
N ASP A 219 8.67 17.75 16.35
CA ASP A 219 9.75 18.28 17.20
C ASP A 219 11.09 18.48 16.46
N SER A 220 11.13 18.23 15.15
CA SER A 220 12.33 18.41 14.32
C SER A 220 12.52 19.85 13.89
N GLU A 221 13.77 20.32 13.85
CA GLU A 221 14.15 21.62 13.26
C GLU A 221 13.74 21.78 11.77
N TYR A 222 13.45 20.67 11.07
CA TYR A 222 13.03 20.65 9.67
C TYR A 222 11.51 20.67 9.46
N TYR A 223 10.73 20.58 10.53
CA TYR A 223 9.27 20.41 10.41
C TYR A 223 8.60 21.60 9.75
N ASP A 224 8.90 22.81 10.23
CA ASP A 224 8.29 24.03 9.69
C ASP A 224 8.69 24.27 8.22
N GLU A 225 9.95 24.04 7.86
CA GLU A 225 10.42 24.11 6.47
C GLU A 225 9.65 23.14 5.57
N PHE A 226 9.47 21.89 6.04
CA PHE A 226 8.73 20.85 5.31
C PHE A 226 7.27 21.24 5.09
N ILE A 227 6.58 21.71 6.13
CA ILE A 227 5.16 22.09 6.03
C ILE A 227 4.98 23.35 5.16
N ASN A 228 5.83 24.36 5.33
CA ASN A 228 5.75 25.59 4.56
C ASN A 228 5.95 25.36 3.05
N GLY A 229 6.83 24.43 2.67
CA GLY A 229 6.98 24.05 1.27
C GLY A 229 5.74 23.39 0.69
N ILE A 230 5.05 22.52 1.46
CA ILE A 230 3.78 21.90 1.05
C ILE A 230 2.70 22.97 0.86
N ILE A 231 2.60 23.91 1.81
CA ILE A 231 1.64 25.03 1.72
C ILE A 231 1.92 25.90 0.48
N THR A 232 3.19 26.15 0.18
CA THR A 232 3.60 26.94 -0.98
C THR A 232 3.17 26.25 -2.29
N ILE A 233 3.43 24.94 -2.42
CA ILE A 233 3.02 24.16 -3.59
C ILE A 233 1.49 24.13 -3.70
N PHE A 234 0.79 23.85 -2.59
CA PHE A 234 -0.67 23.86 -2.57
C PHE A 234 -1.25 25.20 -3.07
N ASN A 235 -0.77 26.33 -2.53
CA ASN A 235 -1.27 27.66 -2.92
C ASN A 235 -0.98 28.02 -4.38
N LYS A 236 0.08 27.46 -4.97
CA LYS A 236 0.41 27.66 -6.38
C LYS A 236 -0.56 26.96 -7.33
N TYR A 237 -1.08 25.78 -6.92
CA TYR A 237 -1.86 24.92 -7.81
C TYR A 237 -3.34 24.77 -7.42
N LYS A 238 -3.73 25.23 -6.24
CA LYS A 238 -5.11 25.08 -5.77
C LYS A 238 -6.12 25.78 -6.69
N LYS A 239 -7.25 25.11 -6.90
CA LYS A 239 -8.47 25.66 -7.49
C LYS A 239 -9.60 25.38 -6.52
N ASP A 240 -10.38 26.40 -6.17
CA ASP A 240 -11.48 26.27 -5.18
C ASP A 240 -11.03 25.61 -3.85
N ASP A 241 -9.85 26.03 -3.36
CA ASP A 241 -9.21 25.53 -2.13
C ASP A 241 -8.94 24.01 -2.09
N ILE A 242 -8.82 23.38 -3.25
CA ILE A 242 -8.40 21.98 -3.41
C ILE A 242 -7.29 21.82 -4.44
N VAL A 243 -6.51 20.74 -4.28
CA VAL A 243 -5.64 20.20 -5.33
C VAL A 243 -6.10 18.78 -5.63
N ARG A 244 -5.96 18.32 -6.88
CA ARG A 244 -6.38 16.99 -7.32
C ARG A 244 -5.16 16.12 -7.60
N PHE A 245 -5.16 14.92 -7.01
CA PHE A 245 -4.29 13.83 -7.44
C PHE A 245 -5.06 12.83 -8.29
N ASP A 246 -4.43 12.39 -9.35
CA ASP A 246 -4.83 11.22 -10.12
C ASP A 246 -3.93 10.06 -9.71
N PHE A 247 -4.55 8.99 -9.19
CA PHE A 247 -3.87 7.80 -8.72
C PHE A 247 -3.96 6.72 -9.79
N HIS A 248 -2.84 6.03 -10.00
CA HIS A 248 -2.73 4.89 -10.88
C HIS A 248 -2.59 3.63 -10.02
N THR A 249 -3.67 2.89 -9.83
CA THR A 249 -3.62 1.59 -9.16
C THR A 249 -3.18 0.54 -10.17
N GLU A 250 -1.94 0.10 -10.06
CA GLU A 250 -1.39 -0.97 -10.90
C GLU A 250 -1.52 -2.32 -10.20
N MET A 251 -2.02 -3.31 -10.91
CA MET A 251 -2.06 -4.70 -10.47
C MET A 251 -1.26 -5.58 -11.41
N PHE A 252 -0.32 -6.34 -10.85
CA PHE A 252 0.45 -7.38 -11.53
C PHE A 252 -0.03 -8.72 -11.00
N ILE A 253 -0.60 -9.58 -11.82
CA ILE A 253 -1.20 -10.84 -11.40
C ILE A 253 -0.79 -11.99 -12.29
N GLY A 254 -0.44 -13.12 -11.67
CA GLY A 254 0.02 -14.32 -12.38
C GLY A 254 0.29 -15.50 -11.46
N LYS A 255 0.82 -16.57 -12.03
CA LYS A 255 1.27 -17.76 -11.29
C LYS A 255 2.68 -17.56 -10.74
N ILE A 256 3.03 -18.30 -9.66
CA ILE A 256 4.37 -18.24 -9.06
C ILE A 256 5.08 -19.60 -9.09
#